data_44a29c298b3b4bbfa033eebb9430fa29
#
_entry.id   44a29c298b3b4bbfa033eebb9430fa29
#
_cell.length_a   1.000
_cell.length_b   1.000
_cell.length_c   1.000
_cell.angle_alpha   90.00
_cell.angle_beta   90.00
_cell.angle_gamma   90.00
#
_symmetry.space_group_name_H-M   'P 1'
#
loop_
_entity.id
_entity.type
_entity.pdbx_description
1 polymer ?
#
loop_
_entity_poly.entity_id
_entity_poly.type
_entity_poly.pdbx_seq_one_letter_code
_entity_poly.pdbx_strand_id
1 'polypeptide(L)'
;MSRGRAPGDHFSSVSAGYAAFRPRYPRALFEFSASIAPQRHRAWDCGAGTGQATVDLAEWFDEVIGTDVSAEQIARAPRHERIVWLVAPAESTPLASRSVELITVAQALHWFDHAKFFDEVRRVGISDAAICAWTYAAPRMDGAIGQALRRFTFETLADYWPPERRYVDDEYRSIPFPFERLATPALVLEDEWSLHQLVGYIRTWSATSRYVAAHGRDPVTDIGRELAELWPDADERRQITWPLIMIAGRVS
;
A
#
# COMPACT_ATOMS: atom_id res chain seq x y z
N MET A 1 24.57 -0.93 -21.75
CA MET A 1 24.49 -0.81 -20.27
C MET A 1 23.26 0.03 -19.94
N SER A 2 22.12 -0.63 -19.74
CA SER A 2 20.86 0.02 -19.38
C SER A 2 20.93 0.39 -17.90
N ARG A 3 20.90 1.68 -17.58
CA ARG A 3 20.77 2.16 -16.20
C ARG A 3 19.37 1.78 -15.71
N GLY A 4 19.29 0.89 -14.75
CA GLY A 4 18.03 0.56 -14.07
C GLY A 4 17.40 1.85 -13.53
N ARG A 5 16.14 2.06 -13.88
CA ARG A 5 15.30 3.17 -13.38
C ARG A 5 15.11 2.96 -11.87
N ALA A 6 15.30 4.02 -11.08
CA ALA A 6 15.11 3.96 -9.63
C ALA A 6 13.64 3.61 -9.29
N PRO A 7 13.36 2.87 -8.20
CA PRO A 7 12.00 2.47 -7.80
C PRO A 7 10.99 3.62 -7.70
N GLY A 8 11.43 4.84 -7.38
CA GLY A 8 10.58 6.03 -7.26
C GLY A 8 9.96 6.54 -8.57
N ASP A 9 10.51 6.19 -9.75
CA ASP A 9 10.03 6.69 -11.05
C ASP A 9 8.69 6.08 -11.50
N HIS A 10 8.25 4.97 -10.90
CA HIS A 10 6.99 4.31 -11.27
C HIS A 10 5.75 4.99 -10.70
N PHE A 11 5.88 5.77 -9.63
CA PHE A 11 4.76 6.34 -8.88
C PHE A 11 4.44 7.78 -9.27
N SER A 12 5.35 8.49 -9.94
CA SER A 12 5.20 9.91 -10.25
C SER A 12 4.17 10.23 -11.35
N SER A 13 3.93 9.31 -12.30
CA SER A 13 3.10 9.61 -13.49
C SER A 13 1.60 9.30 -13.34
N VAL A 14 1.14 8.66 -12.25
CA VAL A 14 -0.24 8.13 -12.10
C VAL A 14 -1.06 8.90 -11.04
N SER A 15 -0.54 9.97 -10.50
CA SER A 15 -0.89 10.52 -9.18
C SER A 15 -2.22 11.26 -9.03
N ALA A 16 -2.80 11.87 -10.07
CA ALA A 16 -4.05 12.66 -9.91
C ALA A 16 -5.31 11.80 -9.76
N GLY A 17 -5.34 10.60 -10.35
CA GLY A 17 -6.43 9.63 -10.20
C GLY A 17 -6.20 8.60 -9.07
N TYR A 18 -4.96 8.51 -8.57
CA TYR A 18 -4.54 7.42 -7.70
C TYR A 18 -5.26 7.42 -6.33
N ALA A 19 -5.36 8.57 -5.69
CA ALA A 19 -5.99 8.69 -4.37
C ALA A 19 -7.52 8.53 -4.41
N ALA A 20 -8.17 8.92 -5.52
CA ALA A 20 -9.63 8.88 -5.66
C ALA A 20 -10.20 7.47 -5.82
N PHE A 21 -9.36 6.49 -6.26
CA PHE A 21 -9.78 5.11 -6.56
C PHE A 21 -9.13 4.07 -5.64
N ARG A 22 -8.61 4.45 -4.47
CA ARG A 22 -8.04 3.49 -3.52
C ARG A 22 -9.01 3.18 -2.39
N PRO A 23 -9.12 1.90 -1.96
CA PRO A 23 -9.94 1.55 -0.80
C PRO A 23 -9.39 2.22 0.45
N ARG A 24 -10.27 2.58 1.38
CA ARG A 24 -9.88 3.12 2.69
C ARG A 24 -9.55 1.99 3.65
N TYR A 25 -8.59 2.23 4.52
CA TYR A 25 -8.26 1.29 5.57
C TYR A 25 -9.32 1.31 6.68
N PRO A 26 -9.68 0.14 7.24
CA PRO A 26 -10.63 0.09 8.35
C PRO A 26 -9.99 0.66 9.62
N ARG A 27 -10.79 1.35 10.43
CA ARG A 27 -10.35 1.91 11.72
C ARG A 27 -9.67 0.87 12.61
N ALA A 28 -10.17 -0.37 12.61
CA ALA A 28 -9.63 -1.49 13.37
C ALA A 28 -8.15 -1.79 13.06
N LEU A 29 -7.65 -1.47 11.85
CA LEU A 29 -6.24 -1.59 11.50
C LEU A 29 -5.38 -0.63 12.35
N PHE A 30 -5.80 0.61 12.48
CA PHE A 30 -5.08 1.64 13.25
C PHE A 30 -5.22 1.42 14.75
N GLU A 31 -6.39 0.95 15.21
CA GLU A 31 -6.60 0.51 16.59
C GLU A 31 -5.63 -0.60 16.98
N PHE A 32 -5.50 -1.62 16.14
CA PHE A 32 -4.53 -2.69 16.34
C PHE A 32 -3.10 -2.15 16.33
N SER A 33 -2.73 -1.38 15.31
CA SER A 33 -1.37 -0.83 15.18
C SER A 33 -0.99 0.04 16.38
N ALA A 34 -1.90 0.87 16.87
CA ALA A 34 -1.69 1.66 18.06
C ALA A 34 -1.65 0.82 19.36
N SER A 35 -2.39 -0.31 19.42
CA SER A 35 -2.43 -1.17 20.61
C SER A 35 -1.14 -1.94 20.86
N ILE A 36 -0.38 -2.21 19.80
CA ILE A 36 0.91 -2.91 19.90
C ILE A 36 2.08 -1.96 20.18
N ALA A 37 1.92 -0.65 20.05
CA ALA A 37 2.93 0.33 20.41
C ALA A 37 3.07 0.43 21.93
N PRO A 38 4.30 0.53 22.49
CA PRO A 38 4.49 0.66 23.95
C PRO A 38 4.00 2.00 24.48
N GLN A 39 4.01 3.03 23.67
CA GLN A 39 3.52 4.40 23.94
C GLN A 39 2.97 4.99 22.64
N ARG A 40 2.37 6.20 22.70
CA ARG A 40 1.74 6.84 21.55
C ARG A 40 2.27 8.25 21.28
N HIS A 41 3.57 8.48 21.56
CA HIS A 41 4.16 9.78 21.29
C HIS A 41 4.48 9.96 19.83
N ARG A 42 5.20 9.00 19.21
CA ARG A 42 5.64 9.16 17.84
C ARG A 42 5.53 7.86 17.02
N ALA A 43 4.90 7.95 15.86
CA ALA A 43 4.91 6.90 14.85
C ALA A 43 5.71 7.33 13.60
N TRP A 44 6.31 6.36 12.94
CA TRP A 44 6.92 6.54 11.63
C TRP A 44 6.14 5.72 10.58
N ASP A 45 5.54 6.40 9.60
CA ASP A 45 4.90 5.78 8.44
C ASP A 45 5.87 5.83 7.26
N CYS A 46 6.41 4.67 6.88
CA CYS A 46 7.47 4.52 5.89
C CYS A 46 6.90 4.10 4.53
N GLY A 47 7.28 4.81 3.46
CA GLY A 47 6.64 4.66 2.16
C GLY A 47 5.23 5.23 2.16
N ALA A 48 5.06 6.38 2.80
CA ALA A 48 3.77 7.00 3.09
C ALA A 48 2.97 7.44 1.85
N GLY A 49 3.63 7.60 0.71
CA GLY A 49 3.02 8.10 -0.51
C GLY A 49 2.39 9.48 -0.30
N THR A 50 1.11 9.62 -0.64
CA THR A 50 0.32 10.84 -0.38
C THR A 50 -0.29 10.89 1.02
N GLY A 51 0.03 9.94 1.91
CA GLY A 51 -0.33 10.00 3.32
C GLY A 51 -1.66 9.37 3.72
N GLN A 52 -2.21 8.46 2.93
CA GLN A 52 -3.49 7.82 3.25
C GLN A 52 -3.49 7.16 4.63
N ALA A 53 -2.47 6.38 4.97
CA ALA A 53 -2.34 5.74 6.28
C ALA A 53 -1.83 6.73 7.35
N THR A 54 -0.93 7.64 6.97
CA THR A 54 -0.31 8.61 7.88
C THR A 54 -1.33 9.51 8.55
N VAL A 55 -2.36 9.96 7.80
CA VAL A 55 -3.43 10.83 8.34
C VAL A 55 -4.26 10.08 9.39
N ASP A 56 -4.62 8.84 9.10
CA ASP A 56 -5.41 8.03 10.04
C ASP A 56 -4.59 7.69 11.30
N LEU A 57 -3.26 7.49 11.18
CA LEU A 57 -2.36 7.30 12.34
C LEU A 57 -2.30 8.53 13.25
N ALA A 58 -2.45 9.74 12.71
CA ALA A 58 -2.42 10.97 13.49
C ALA A 58 -3.60 11.11 14.47
N GLU A 59 -4.64 10.28 14.36
CA GLU A 59 -5.67 10.17 15.40
C GLU A 59 -5.17 9.45 16.67
N TRP A 60 -4.10 8.65 16.56
CA TRP A 60 -3.64 7.73 17.60
C TRP A 60 -2.32 8.13 18.25
N PHE A 61 -1.53 8.98 17.59
CA PHE A 61 -0.21 9.40 18.04
C PHE A 61 -0.12 10.92 18.17
N ASP A 62 0.72 11.39 19.08
CA ASP A 62 0.97 12.83 19.27
C ASP A 62 1.68 13.42 18.05
N GLU A 63 2.59 12.65 17.42
CA GLU A 63 3.29 13.02 16.20
C GLU A 63 3.41 11.80 15.28
N VAL A 64 3.21 12.01 13.99
CA VAL A 64 3.48 11.01 12.94
C VAL A 64 4.48 11.57 11.94
N ILE A 65 5.54 10.82 11.66
CA ILE A 65 6.49 11.18 10.62
C ILE A 65 6.19 10.32 9.40
N GLY A 66 5.72 10.94 8.32
CA GLY A 66 5.53 10.29 7.02
C GLY A 66 6.76 10.46 6.14
N THR A 67 7.36 9.37 5.69
CA THR A 67 8.49 9.42 4.76
C THR A 67 8.17 8.71 3.45
N ASP A 68 8.62 9.29 2.34
CA ASP A 68 8.59 8.65 1.03
C ASP A 68 9.80 9.10 0.21
N VAL A 69 10.30 8.25 -0.68
CA VAL A 69 11.42 8.58 -1.57
C VAL A 69 11.00 9.57 -2.67
N SER A 70 9.70 9.65 -2.96
CA SER A 70 9.12 10.54 -3.97
C SER A 70 8.76 11.90 -3.37
N ALA A 71 9.54 12.92 -3.72
CA ALA A 71 9.24 14.30 -3.36
C ALA A 71 7.87 14.76 -3.92
N GLU A 72 7.44 14.21 -5.07
CA GLU A 72 6.15 14.52 -5.67
C GLU A 72 4.98 13.96 -4.85
N GLN A 73 5.11 12.77 -4.27
CA GLN A 73 4.12 12.19 -3.37
C GLN A 73 3.99 13.03 -2.09
N ILE A 74 5.12 13.33 -1.46
CA ILE A 74 5.17 14.17 -0.26
C ILE A 74 4.59 15.57 -0.50
N ALA A 75 4.86 16.18 -1.66
CA ALA A 75 4.32 17.51 -2.00
C ALA A 75 2.78 17.53 -2.13
N ARG A 76 2.15 16.36 -2.35
CA ARG A 76 0.69 16.20 -2.44
C ARG A 76 0.05 15.75 -1.14
N ALA A 77 0.85 15.39 -0.15
CA ALA A 77 0.36 14.98 1.15
C ALA A 77 -0.37 16.14 1.86
N PRO A 78 -1.44 15.87 2.60
CA PRO A 78 -2.21 16.91 3.26
C PRO A 78 -1.42 17.52 4.42
N ARG A 79 -1.63 18.81 4.66
CA ARG A 79 -1.09 19.47 5.87
C ARG A 79 -1.90 19.03 7.09
N HIS A 80 -1.20 18.64 8.15
CA HIS A 80 -1.80 18.26 9.41
C HIS A 80 -0.88 18.66 10.57
N GLU A 81 -1.42 19.16 11.67
CA GLU A 81 -0.64 19.70 12.79
C GLU A 81 0.27 18.67 13.49
N ARG A 82 -0.13 17.38 13.44
CA ARG A 82 0.62 16.26 14.06
C ARG A 82 1.48 15.50 13.07
N ILE A 83 1.57 15.92 11.80
CA ILE A 83 2.30 15.17 10.77
C ILE A 83 3.49 15.98 10.27
N VAL A 84 4.65 15.34 10.28
CA VAL A 84 5.88 15.83 9.65
C VAL A 84 6.15 15.02 8.42
N TRP A 85 6.26 15.66 7.26
CA TRP A 85 6.56 15.02 5.97
C TRP A 85 8.03 15.18 5.60
N LEU A 86 8.69 14.06 5.27
CA LEU A 86 10.11 14.05 4.90
C LEU A 86 10.32 13.23 3.63
N VAL A 87 11.18 13.72 2.75
CA VAL A 87 11.64 12.95 1.58
C VAL A 87 12.86 12.15 2.01
N ALA A 88 12.69 10.83 2.12
CA ALA A 88 13.78 9.93 2.53
C ALA A 88 13.52 8.51 2.00
N PRO A 89 14.58 7.73 1.68
CA PRO A 89 14.46 6.31 1.43
C PRO A 89 14.16 5.55 2.73
N ALA A 90 13.50 4.39 2.59
CA ALA A 90 13.14 3.55 3.73
C ALA A 90 14.35 3.02 4.51
N GLU A 91 15.46 2.83 3.81
CA GLU A 91 16.69 2.23 4.30
C GLU A 91 17.62 3.19 5.03
N SER A 92 17.34 4.50 4.99
CA SER A 92 18.15 5.53 5.65
C SER A 92 17.38 6.82 5.78
N THR A 93 16.91 7.11 6.97
CA THR A 93 16.10 8.30 7.26
C THR A 93 16.83 9.30 8.15
N PRO A 94 16.43 10.58 8.14
CA PRO A 94 16.97 11.58 9.08
C PRO A 94 16.40 11.45 10.49
N LEU A 95 15.60 10.42 10.81
CA LEU A 95 15.07 10.19 12.13
C LEU A 95 16.19 9.91 13.15
N ALA A 96 16.05 10.43 14.34
CA ALA A 96 16.98 10.13 15.43
C ALA A 96 16.90 8.64 15.82
N SER A 97 18.00 8.08 16.29
CA SER A 97 18.00 6.73 16.85
C SER A 97 17.11 6.66 18.09
N ARG A 98 16.39 5.56 18.26
CA ARG A 98 15.51 5.31 19.42
C ARG A 98 14.52 6.45 19.65
N SER A 99 13.75 6.81 18.63
CA SER A 99 12.87 7.96 18.65
C SER A 99 11.43 7.69 18.27
N VAL A 100 11.08 6.46 17.89
CA VAL A 100 9.72 6.10 17.48
C VAL A 100 9.23 4.84 18.18
N GLU A 101 7.96 4.80 18.52
CA GLU A 101 7.27 3.71 19.22
C GLU A 101 6.61 2.72 18.25
N LEU A 102 6.17 3.21 17.10
CA LEU A 102 5.55 2.42 16.05
C LEU A 102 6.17 2.75 14.69
N ILE A 103 6.47 1.71 13.94
CA ILE A 103 6.82 1.82 12.53
C ILE A 103 5.69 1.18 11.72
N THR A 104 5.13 1.91 10.75
CA THR A 104 4.12 1.37 9.83
C THR A 104 4.63 1.38 8.40
N VAL A 105 4.17 0.40 7.61
CA VAL A 105 4.42 0.32 6.17
C VAL A 105 3.14 -0.10 5.46
N ALA A 106 2.52 0.84 4.76
CA ALA A 106 1.29 0.62 4.02
C ALA A 106 1.56 0.41 2.53
N GLN A 107 1.32 -0.77 1.98
CA GLN A 107 1.49 -1.09 0.54
C GLN A 107 2.90 -0.83 -0.03
N ALA A 108 3.94 -0.81 0.80
CA ALA A 108 5.27 -0.41 0.34
C ALA A 108 6.38 -1.43 0.67
N LEU A 109 6.22 -2.30 1.67
CA LEU A 109 7.29 -3.18 2.16
C LEU A 109 7.93 -4.03 1.07
N HIS A 110 7.17 -4.49 0.09
CA HIS A 110 7.65 -5.32 -1.01
C HIS A 110 8.61 -4.60 -1.98
N TRP A 111 8.76 -3.27 -1.88
CA TRP A 111 9.68 -2.47 -2.68
C TRP A 111 11.04 -2.25 -2.03
N PHE A 112 11.18 -2.52 -0.73
CA PHE A 112 12.34 -2.14 0.06
C PHE A 112 13.50 -3.15 -0.05
N ASP A 113 14.72 -2.69 0.18
CA ASP A 113 15.84 -3.55 0.56
C ASP A 113 15.60 -4.00 2.01
N HIS A 114 15.02 -5.18 2.17
CA HIS A 114 14.54 -5.66 3.46
C HIS A 114 15.62 -5.67 4.55
N ALA A 115 16.86 -6.05 4.21
CA ALA A 115 17.94 -6.11 5.19
C ALA A 115 18.24 -4.72 5.74
N LYS A 116 18.46 -3.74 4.86
CA LYS A 116 18.76 -2.37 5.25
C LYS A 116 17.57 -1.69 5.92
N PHE A 117 16.36 -1.94 5.41
CA PHE A 117 15.15 -1.39 6.04
C PHE A 117 14.97 -1.87 7.46
N PHE A 118 15.13 -3.17 7.73
CA PHE A 118 15.00 -3.69 9.09
C PHE A 118 16.14 -3.25 10.02
N ASP A 119 17.32 -2.96 9.49
CA ASP A 119 18.40 -2.33 10.27
C ASP A 119 18.02 -0.87 10.63
N GLU A 120 17.41 -0.13 9.71
CA GLU A 120 16.89 1.21 9.99
C GLU A 120 15.76 1.17 11.01
N VAL A 121 14.84 0.20 10.92
CA VAL A 121 13.79 -0.02 11.92
C VAL A 121 14.38 -0.21 13.31
N ARG A 122 15.43 -1.05 13.46
CA ARG A 122 16.14 -1.22 14.75
C ARG A 122 16.78 0.06 15.22
N ARG A 123 17.36 0.84 14.31
CA ARG A 123 18.04 2.10 14.66
C ARG A 123 17.07 3.14 15.22
N VAL A 124 15.92 3.32 14.57
CA VAL A 124 14.96 4.38 14.93
C VAL A 124 14.00 3.99 16.03
N GLY A 125 13.67 2.68 16.16
CA GLY A 125 12.77 2.17 17.18
C GLY A 125 13.34 2.36 18.60
N ILE A 126 12.49 2.73 19.56
CA ILE A 126 12.81 2.66 20.98
C ILE A 126 12.84 1.21 21.44
N SER A 127 13.24 0.93 22.69
CA SER A 127 13.05 -0.40 23.27
C SER A 127 11.59 -0.80 23.23
N ASP A 128 11.32 -2.05 22.79
CA ASP A 128 9.97 -2.58 22.62
C ASP A 128 9.10 -1.87 21.59
N ALA A 129 9.67 -1.05 20.71
CA ALA A 129 8.93 -0.51 19.58
C ALA A 129 8.24 -1.62 18.78
N ALA A 130 7.18 -1.29 18.08
CA ALA A 130 6.50 -2.24 17.21
C ALA A 130 6.65 -1.85 15.74
N ILE A 131 6.66 -2.85 14.86
CA ILE A 131 6.47 -2.66 13.43
C ILE A 131 5.18 -3.35 12.99
N CYS A 132 4.38 -2.67 12.16
CA CYS A 132 3.19 -3.21 11.52
C CYS A 132 3.21 -2.87 10.02
N ALA A 133 3.35 -3.88 9.19
CA ALA A 133 3.29 -3.69 7.75
C ALA A 133 2.08 -4.43 7.17
N TRP A 134 1.44 -3.82 6.17
CA TRP A 134 0.28 -4.42 5.51
C TRP A 134 0.23 -4.15 4.02
N THR A 135 -0.45 -5.05 3.35
CA THR A 135 -0.80 -4.94 1.94
C THR A 135 -2.17 -5.57 1.69
N TYR A 136 -2.72 -5.35 0.53
CA TYR A 136 -3.89 -6.07 0.05
C TYR A 136 -3.65 -6.55 -1.39
N ALA A 137 -4.21 -7.70 -1.71
CA ALA A 137 -4.11 -8.31 -3.03
C ALA A 137 -5.14 -7.70 -4.02
N ALA A 138 -5.39 -8.40 -5.13
CA ALA A 138 -6.43 -8.00 -6.07
C ALA A 138 -7.83 -7.99 -5.43
N PRO A 139 -8.72 -7.11 -5.89
CA PRO A 139 -10.10 -7.03 -5.40
C PRO A 139 -10.84 -8.34 -5.64
N ARG A 140 -11.79 -8.63 -4.76
CA ARG A 140 -12.70 -9.77 -4.87
C ARG A 140 -14.12 -9.27 -5.04
N MET A 141 -14.79 -9.83 -6.00
CA MET A 141 -16.23 -9.68 -6.24
C MET A 141 -16.80 -11.06 -6.59
N ASP A 142 -18.07 -11.26 -6.32
CA ASP A 142 -18.75 -12.52 -6.63
C ASP A 142 -19.18 -12.63 -8.11
N GLY A 143 -19.52 -13.85 -8.52
CA GLY A 143 -20.12 -14.14 -9.80
C GLY A 143 -19.22 -13.88 -11.01
N ALA A 144 -19.83 -13.51 -12.12
CA ALA A 144 -19.16 -13.32 -13.41
C ALA A 144 -18.18 -12.13 -13.40
N ILE A 145 -18.50 -11.06 -12.66
CA ILE A 145 -17.61 -9.90 -12.50
C ILE A 145 -16.31 -10.31 -11.82
N GLY A 146 -16.38 -11.05 -10.73
CA GLY A 146 -15.20 -11.57 -10.03
C GLY A 146 -14.35 -12.49 -10.92
N GLN A 147 -14.98 -13.32 -11.75
CA GLN A 147 -14.28 -14.17 -12.73
C GLN A 147 -13.58 -13.33 -13.80
N ALA A 148 -14.23 -12.30 -14.34
CA ALA A 148 -13.62 -11.39 -15.32
C ALA A 148 -12.41 -10.65 -14.73
N LEU A 149 -12.51 -10.14 -13.50
CA LEU A 149 -11.40 -9.51 -12.79
C LEU A 149 -10.22 -10.47 -12.56
N ARG A 150 -10.51 -11.72 -12.20
CA ARG A 150 -9.46 -12.73 -12.01
C ARG A 150 -8.72 -13.05 -13.31
N ARG A 151 -9.45 -13.24 -14.42
CA ARG A 151 -8.84 -13.44 -15.76
C ARG A 151 -7.98 -12.22 -16.12
N PHE A 152 -8.51 -11.03 -15.97
CA PHE A 152 -7.75 -9.81 -16.25
C PHE A 152 -6.46 -9.73 -15.42
N THR A 153 -6.55 -10.00 -14.12
CA THR A 153 -5.42 -9.90 -13.19
C THR A 153 -4.34 -10.94 -13.46
N PHE A 154 -4.74 -12.22 -13.65
CA PHE A 154 -3.82 -13.36 -13.61
C PHE A 154 -3.54 -13.99 -14.99
N GLU A 155 -4.27 -13.59 -16.04
CA GLU A 155 -4.02 -14.03 -17.40
C GLU A 155 -3.62 -12.85 -18.29
N THR A 156 -4.46 -11.80 -18.42
CA THR A 156 -4.16 -10.66 -19.29
C THR A 156 -2.94 -9.86 -18.81
N LEU A 157 -2.82 -9.65 -17.51
CA LEU A 157 -1.74 -8.86 -16.90
C LEU A 157 -0.63 -9.71 -16.28
N ALA A 158 -0.64 -11.03 -16.41
CA ALA A 158 0.28 -11.95 -15.74
C ALA A 158 1.76 -11.54 -15.89
N ASP A 159 2.20 -11.30 -17.13
CA ASP A 159 3.60 -10.99 -17.46
C ASP A 159 4.02 -9.53 -17.19
N TYR A 160 3.07 -8.70 -16.79
CA TYR A 160 3.28 -7.24 -16.60
C TYR A 160 3.39 -6.84 -15.13
N TRP A 161 3.11 -7.74 -14.20
CA TRP A 161 3.34 -7.47 -12.80
C TRP A 161 4.84 -7.33 -12.49
N PRO A 162 5.23 -6.38 -11.62
CA PRO A 162 6.61 -6.27 -11.16
C PRO A 162 7.04 -7.53 -10.39
N PRO A 163 8.31 -7.93 -10.44
CA PRO A 163 8.80 -9.11 -9.70
C PRO A 163 8.53 -9.07 -8.20
N GLU A 164 8.47 -7.88 -7.61
CA GLU A 164 8.19 -7.63 -6.19
C GLU A 164 6.75 -8.02 -5.83
N ARG A 165 5.84 -8.10 -6.81
CA ARG A 165 4.46 -8.58 -6.62
C ARG A 165 4.41 -9.96 -5.97
N ARG A 166 5.40 -10.82 -6.18
CA ARG A 166 5.51 -12.14 -5.55
C ARG A 166 5.33 -12.09 -4.03
N TYR A 167 5.83 -11.05 -3.37
CA TYR A 167 5.68 -10.89 -1.92
C TYR A 167 4.23 -10.61 -1.51
N VAL A 168 3.46 -9.90 -2.35
CA VAL A 168 2.03 -9.68 -2.12
C VAL A 168 1.25 -10.97 -2.38
N ASP A 169 1.58 -11.69 -3.45
CA ASP A 169 0.89 -12.92 -3.84
C ASP A 169 1.14 -14.07 -2.86
N ASP A 170 2.30 -14.09 -2.19
CA ASP A 170 2.61 -15.04 -1.12
C ASP A 170 2.24 -14.54 0.28
N GLU A 171 1.49 -13.43 0.37
CA GLU A 171 0.99 -12.86 1.63
C GLU A 171 2.13 -12.45 2.59
N TYR A 172 3.24 -11.91 2.05
CA TYR A 172 4.44 -11.53 2.78
C TYR A 172 5.15 -12.68 3.52
N ARG A 173 4.84 -13.94 3.21
CA ARG A 173 5.44 -15.11 3.90
C ARG A 173 6.93 -15.25 3.61
N SER A 174 7.37 -14.91 2.41
CA SER A 174 8.78 -15.00 2.00
C SER A 174 9.61 -13.76 2.37
N ILE A 175 9.02 -12.73 2.94
CA ILE A 175 9.80 -11.60 3.48
C ILE A 175 10.59 -12.08 4.69
N PRO A 176 11.92 -11.85 4.72
CA PRO A 176 12.78 -12.25 5.83
C PRO A 176 12.58 -11.35 7.05
N PHE A 177 11.41 -11.47 7.69
CA PHE A 177 11.00 -10.64 8.82
C PHE A 177 11.76 -11.03 10.09
N PRO A 178 12.65 -10.17 10.60
CA PRO A 178 13.62 -10.56 11.64
C PRO A 178 13.14 -10.33 13.07
N PHE A 179 11.91 -9.92 13.27
CA PHE A 179 11.35 -9.55 14.57
C PHE A 179 10.43 -10.65 15.11
N GLU A 180 10.28 -10.70 16.44
CA GLU A 180 9.31 -11.58 17.07
C GLU A 180 7.90 -11.23 16.57
N ARG A 181 7.23 -12.18 15.92
CA ARG A 181 5.93 -11.96 15.30
C ARG A 181 4.83 -11.82 16.35
N LEU A 182 3.99 -10.83 16.17
CA LEU A 182 2.75 -10.64 16.92
C LEU A 182 1.57 -11.23 16.14
N ALA A 183 0.56 -11.74 16.85
CA ALA A 183 -0.69 -12.16 16.23
C ALA A 183 -1.43 -10.94 15.67
N THR A 184 -1.82 -11.01 14.40
CA THR A 184 -2.55 -9.96 13.71
C THR A 184 -4.03 -10.32 13.55
N PRO A 185 -4.96 -9.36 13.62
CA PRO A 185 -6.36 -9.61 13.33
C PRO A 185 -6.56 -9.93 11.84
N ALA A 186 -7.53 -10.78 11.53
CA ALA A 186 -7.99 -10.98 10.16
C ALA A 186 -8.91 -9.80 9.78
N LEU A 187 -8.40 -8.88 8.98
CA LEU A 187 -9.14 -7.71 8.51
C LEU A 187 -9.39 -7.79 7.01
N VAL A 188 -10.47 -7.18 6.58
CA VAL A 188 -10.86 -7.05 5.17
C VAL A 188 -11.19 -5.58 4.93
N LEU A 189 -10.73 -5.04 3.82
CA LEU A 189 -11.25 -3.78 3.31
C LEU A 189 -12.52 -4.09 2.54
N GLU A 190 -13.57 -3.35 2.83
CA GLU A 190 -14.87 -3.48 2.18
C GLU A 190 -15.33 -2.10 1.72
N ASP A 191 -15.88 -2.03 0.53
CA ASP A 191 -16.47 -0.81 0.00
C ASP A 191 -17.58 -1.18 -0.99
N GLU A 192 -18.42 -0.20 -1.32
CA GLU A 192 -19.40 -0.30 -2.39
C GLU A 192 -19.01 0.64 -3.52
N TRP A 193 -18.66 0.09 -4.65
CA TRP A 193 -18.17 0.83 -5.80
C TRP A 193 -19.12 0.78 -6.99
N SER A 194 -19.14 1.86 -7.76
CA SER A 194 -19.72 1.87 -9.09
C SER A 194 -18.76 1.23 -10.10
N LEU A 195 -19.25 0.87 -11.26
CA LEU A 195 -18.41 0.37 -12.36
C LEU A 195 -17.30 1.35 -12.72
N HIS A 196 -17.61 2.67 -12.72
CA HIS A 196 -16.61 3.71 -13.01
C HIS A 196 -15.44 3.69 -12.03
N GLN A 197 -15.72 3.51 -10.73
CA GLN A 197 -14.69 3.43 -9.70
C GLN A 197 -13.81 2.19 -9.90
N LEU A 198 -14.40 1.03 -10.18
CA LEU A 198 -13.67 -0.20 -10.45
C LEU A 198 -12.76 -0.08 -11.68
N VAL A 199 -13.28 0.45 -12.79
CA VAL A 199 -12.51 0.67 -14.03
C VAL A 199 -11.38 1.68 -13.80
N GLY A 200 -11.66 2.77 -13.06
CA GLY A 200 -10.64 3.74 -12.65
C GLY A 200 -9.53 3.09 -11.82
N TYR A 201 -9.89 2.24 -10.86
CA TYR A 201 -8.95 1.55 -10.00
C TYR A 201 -8.00 0.62 -10.78
N ILE A 202 -8.52 -0.26 -11.64
CA ILE A 202 -7.69 -1.20 -12.41
C ILE A 202 -6.77 -0.48 -13.41
N ARG A 203 -7.12 0.73 -13.87
CA ARG A 203 -6.21 1.58 -14.64
C ARG A 203 -5.00 2.07 -13.86
N THR A 204 -5.12 2.21 -12.54
CA THR A 204 -4.01 2.65 -11.67
C THR A 204 -2.97 1.56 -11.39
N TRP A 205 -3.21 0.33 -11.83
CA TRP A 205 -2.29 -0.76 -11.55
C TRP A 205 -0.98 -0.64 -12.33
N SER A 206 0.13 -0.95 -11.69
CA SER A 206 1.46 -0.93 -12.32
C SER A 206 1.54 -1.87 -13.52
N ALA A 207 0.88 -3.04 -13.45
CA ALA A 207 0.80 -3.98 -14.56
C ALA A 207 0.05 -3.40 -15.76
N THR A 208 -1.03 -2.65 -15.53
CA THR A 208 -1.78 -1.95 -16.59
C THR A 208 -0.86 -0.95 -17.31
N SER A 209 -0.14 -0.13 -16.56
CA SER A 209 0.79 0.85 -17.14
C SER A 209 1.91 0.18 -17.96
N ARG A 210 2.45 -0.94 -17.47
CA ARG A 210 3.47 -1.73 -18.19
C ARG A 210 2.90 -2.37 -19.46
N TYR A 211 1.67 -2.88 -19.41
CA TYR A 211 0.99 -3.42 -20.59
C TYR A 211 0.83 -2.35 -21.66
N VAL A 212 0.36 -1.14 -21.30
CA VAL A 212 0.22 0.00 -22.21
C VAL A 212 1.57 0.36 -22.84
N ALA A 213 2.62 0.42 -22.03
CA ALA A 213 3.97 0.71 -22.53
C ALA A 213 4.49 -0.34 -23.54
N ALA A 214 4.14 -1.61 -23.34
CA ALA A 214 4.56 -2.71 -24.21
C ALA A 214 3.75 -2.80 -25.51
N HIS A 215 2.44 -2.48 -25.48
CA HIS A 215 1.53 -2.74 -26.58
C HIS A 215 0.94 -1.49 -27.24
N GLY A 216 1.11 -0.31 -26.65
CA GLY A 216 0.54 0.94 -27.16
C GLY A 216 -0.99 1.02 -27.06
N ARG A 217 -1.65 0.09 -26.35
CA ARG A 217 -3.11 0.06 -26.16
C ARG A 217 -3.47 -0.15 -24.68
N ASP A 218 -4.60 0.42 -24.26
CA ASP A 218 -5.11 0.27 -22.90
C ASP A 218 -5.90 -1.04 -22.76
N PRO A 219 -5.42 -2.03 -21.98
CA PRO A 219 -6.11 -3.30 -21.80
C PRO A 219 -7.43 -3.14 -21.00
N VAL A 220 -7.59 -2.03 -20.28
CA VAL A 220 -8.80 -1.72 -19.51
C VAL A 220 -9.99 -1.39 -20.41
N THR A 221 -9.75 -1.04 -21.68
CA THR A 221 -10.84 -0.81 -22.64
C THR A 221 -11.63 -2.10 -22.89
N ASP A 222 -10.96 -3.24 -23.02
CA ASP A 222 -11.62 -4.51 -23.34
C ASP A 222 -12.32 -5.08 -22.10
N ILE A 223 -11.64 -5.15 -20.96
CA ILE A 223 -12.28 -5.60 -19.71
C ILE A 223 -13.40 -4.64 -19.27
N GLY A 224 -13.26 -3.33 -19.51
CA GLY A 224 -14.30 -2.34 -19.19
C GLY A 224 -15.59 -2.58 -19.97
N ARG A 225 -15.49 -3.01 -21.23
CA ARG A 225 -16.65 -3.40 -22.04
C ARG A 225 -17.31 -4.67 -21.52
N GLU A 226 -16.52 -5.70 -21.21
CA GLU A 226 -17.01 -6.96 -20.61
C GLU A 226 -17.72 -6.68 -19.27
N LEU A 227 -17.11 -5.86 -18.42
CA LEU A 227 -17.71 -5.49 -17.13
C LEU A 227 -19.01 -4.69 -17.31
N ALA A 228 -19.13 -3.83 -18.31
CA ALA A 228 -20.34 -3.08 -18.57
C ALA A 228 -21.52 -3.99 -19.00
N GLU A 229 -21.25 -5.08 -19.70
CA GLU A 229 -22.27 -6.08 -20.03
C GLU A 229 -22.76 -6.83 -18.76
N LEU A 230 -21.89 -7.07 -17.80
CA LEU A 230 -22.18 -7.76 -16.53
C LEU A 230 -22.74 -6.81 -15.44
N TRP A 231 -22.61 -5.50 -15.65
CA TRP A 231 -23.02 -4.43 -14.73
C TRP A 231 -23.75 -3.34 -15.51
N PRO A 232 -24.98 -3.64 -16.00
CA PRO A 232 -25.68 -2.77 -16.96
C PRO A 232 -26.10 -1.42 -16.38
N ASP A 233 -26.34 -1.32 -15.06
CA ASP A 233 -26.55 -0.05 -14.38
C ASP A 233 -25.22 0.44 -13.81
N ALA A 234 -24.56 1.34 -14.50
CA ALA A 234 -23.24 1.85 -14.14
C ALA A 234 -23.22 2.65 -12.82
N ASP A 235 -24.35 3.14 -12.37
CA ASP A 235 -24.53 3.89 -11.11
C ASP A 235 -24.87 2.96 -9.93
N GLU A 236 -25.31 1.72 -10.18
CA GLU A 236 -25.47 0.71 -9.15
C GLU A 236 -24.16 0.51 -8.41
N ARG A 237 -24.20 0.49 -7.07
CA ARG A 237 -23.02 0.19 -6.25
C ARG A 237 -23.04 -1.27 -5.86
N ARG A 238 -21.89 -1.93 -5.99
CA ARG A 238 -21.72 -3.35 -5.64
C ARG A 238 -20.57 -3.52 -4.67
N GLN A 239 -20.75 -4.48 -3.77
CA GLN A 239 -19.74 -4.80 -2.77
C GLN A 239 -18.47 -5.30 -3.44
N ILE A 240 -17.34 -4.75 -3.00
CA ILE A 240 -16.00 -5.14 -3.38
C ILE A 240 -15.16 -5.30 -2.13
N THR A 241 -14.32 -6.32 -2.08
CA THR A 241 -13.51 -6.61 -0.90
C THR A 241 -12.05 -6.81 -1.25
N TRP A 242 -11.16 -6.48 -0.29
CA TRP A 242 -9.73 -6.78 -0.37
C TRP A 242 -9.29 -7.38 0.96
N PRO A 243 -8.92 -8.67 0.99
CA PRO A 243 -8.29 -9.25 2.17
C PRO A 243 -7.03 -8.50 2.52
N LEU A 244 -6.93 -8.05 3.77
CA LEU A 244 -5.76 -7.35 4.27
C LEU A 244 -4.74 -8.38 4.77
N ILE A 245 -3.55 -8.29 4.24
CA ILE A 245 -2.40 -9.11 4.63
C ILE A 245 -1.56 -8.27 5.58
N MET A 246 -1.31 -8.78 6.77
CA MET A 246 -0.59 -8.04 7.81
C MET A 246 0.55 -8.86 8.38
N ILE A 247 1.66 -8.19 8.65
CA ILE A 247 2.73 -8.71 9.50
C ILE A 247 3.06 -7.67 10.57
N ALA A 248 3.20 -8.11 11.81
CA ALA A 248 3.58 -7.25 12.92
C ALA A 248 4.61 -7.94 13.82
N GLY A 249 5.42 -7.15 14.50
CA GLY A 249 6.47 -7.69 15.39
C GLY A 249 7.00 -6.68 16.39
N ARG A 250 7.73 -7.20 17.40
CA ARG A 250 8.51 -6.41 18.38
C ARG A 250 9.87 -6.13 17.83
N VAL A 251 10.28 -4.88 17.87
CA VAL A 251 11.61 -4.45 17.48
C VAL A 251 12.54 -4.68 18.68
N SER A 252 13.50 -5.59 18.50
CA SER A 252 14.52 -5.97 19.51
C SER A 252 15.90 -5.53 19.04
#